data_4fbd2cc5a2aa89d1981cbf120f9e0ab4
#
_entry.id   4fbd2cc5a2aa89d1981cbf120f9e0ab4
#
_cell.length_a   1.000
_cell.length_b   1.000
_cell.length_c   1.000
_cell.angle_alpha   90.00
_cell.angle_beta   90.00
_cell.angle_gamma   90.00
#
_symmetry.space_group_name_H-M   'P 1'
#
loop_
_entity.id
_entity.type
_entity.pdbx_description
1 polymer ?
#
loop_
_entity_poly.entity_id
_entity_poly.type
_entity_poly.pdbx_seq_one_letter_code
_entity_poly.pdbx_strand_id
1 'polypeptide(L)'
;MPVKLKSSQVQQNFGQTVDRAMMEDDVIVERYGTPRVAIVEYGRYRRLVEAEQALLRTRLQEASATASARAAHLTDGEVEELIERARSEAHLETPAT
;
A
#
# COMPACT_ATOMS: atom_id res chain seq x y z
N MET A 1 -0.90 -7.63 -16.87
CA MET A 1 0.33 -8.01 -16.13
C MET A 1 1.30 -6.84 -16.10
N PRO A 2 1.89 -6.53 -14.96
CA PRO A 2 2.85 -5.43 -14.91
C PRO A 2 4.07 -5.71 -15.78
N VAL A 3 4.59 -4.65 -16.38
CA VAL A 3 5.79 -4.71 -17.20
C VAL A 3 7.00 -4.55 -16.30
N LYS A 4 7.97 -5.45 -16.42
CA LYS A 4 9.22 -5.38 -15.65
C LYS A 4 10.32 -4.76 -16.49
N LEU A 5 10.91 -3.69 -16.00
CA LEU A 5 12.01 -2.98 -16.67
C LEU A 5 13.16 -2.79 -15.68
N LYS A 6 14.37 -2.81 -16.22
CA LYS A 6 15.56 -2.47 -15.44
C LYS A 6 15.63 -0.96 -15.22
N SER A 7 16.18 -0.53 -14.09
CA SER A 7 16.31 0.90 -13.78
C SER A 7 17.07 1.67 -14.87
N SER A 8 18.06 1.06 -15.49
CA SER A 8 18.80 1.67 -16.60
C SER A 8 17.91 1.91 -17.83
N GLN A 9 17.02 1.00 -18.13
CA GLN A 9 16.07 1.14 -19.23
C GLN A 9 15.07 2.27 -18.97
N VAL A 10 14.57 2.34 -17.75
CA VAL A 10 13.66 3.42 -17.32
C VAL A 10 14.37 4.77 -17.41
N GLN A 11 15.62 4.84 -16.96
CA GLN A 11 16.41 6.06 -16.98
C GLN A 11 16.63 6.58 -18.41
N GLN A 12 16.90 5.67 -19.34
CA GLN A 12 17.13 6.02 -20.75
C GLN A 12 15.85 6.41 -21.49
N ASN A 13 14.71 5.81 -21.11
CA ASN A 13 13.45 5.95 -21.82
C ASN A 13 12.32 6.33 -20.86
N PHE A 14 12.54 7.33 -20.01
CA PHE A 14 11.58 7.69 -18.98
C PHE A 14 10.23 8.12 -19.56
N GLY A 15 10.22 8.92 -20.62
CA GLY A 15 8.98 9.35 -21.27
C GLY A 15 8.15 8.18 -21.76
N GLN A 16 8.78 7.21 -22.43
CA GLN A 16 8.09 6.01 -22.89
C GLN A 16 7.60 5.15 -21.73
N THR A 17 8.35 5.10 -20.65
CA THR A 17 7.98 4.36 -19.45
C THR A 17 6.72 4.97 -18.81
N VAL A 18 6.65 6.28 -18.72
CA VAL A 18 5.46 6.98 -18.24
C VAL A 18 4.26 6.69 -19.13
N ASP A 19 4.44 6.75 -20.45
CA ASP A 19 3.37 6.44 -21.41
C ASP A 19 2.86 5.01 -21.23
N ARG A 20 3.75 4.06 -21.02
CA ARG A 20 3.36 2.67 -20.74
C ARG A 20 2.54 2.53 -19.47
N ALA A 21 2.95 3.20 -18.41
CA ALA A 21 2.22 3.17 -17.15
C ALA A 21 0.83 3.80 -17.29
N MET A 22 0.69 4.82 -18.16
CA MET A 22 -0.59 5.47 -18.40
C MET A 22 -1.51 4.65 -19.29
N MET A 23 -0.96 3.99 -20.32
CA MET A 23 -1.73 3.40 -21.41
C MET A 23 -1.85 1.88 -21.33
N GLU A 24 -0.89 1.20 -20.76
CA GLU A 24 -0.84 -0.27 -20.76
C GLU A 24 -1.04 -0.87 -19.37
N ASP A 25 -0.01 -0.78 -18.52
CA ASP A 25 -0.04 -1.41 -17.20
C ASP A 25 1.03 -0.77 -16.30
N ASP A 26 1.00 -1.13 -15.03
CA ASP A 26 2.01 -0.71 -14.07
C ASP A 26 3.41 -1.18 -14.52
N VAL A 27 4.39 -0.34 -14.27
CA VAL A 27 5.79 -0.67 -14.60
C VAL A 27 6.53 -0.96 -13.30
N ILE A 28 7.07 -2.16 -13.20
CA ILE A 28 7.91 -2.57 -12.07
C ILE A 28 9.36 -2.29 -12.43
N VAL A 29 10.02 -1.47 -11.64
CA VAL A 29 11.41 -1.11 -11.87
C VAL A 29 12.30 -2.01 -11.02
N GLU A 30 13.15 -2.76 -11.69
CA GLU A 30 14.10 -3.66 -11.06
C GLU A 30 15.48 -3.05 -11.00
N ARG A 31 16.18 -3.31 -9.92
CA ARG A 31 17.57 -2.93 -9.74
C ARG A 31 18.31 -4.13 -9.18
N TYR A 32 19.39 -4.53 -9.87
CA TYR A 32 20.14 -5.74 -9.50
C TYR A 32 19.24 -6.97 -9.41
N GLY A 33 18.31 -7.10 -10.36
CA GLY A 33 17.41 -8.25 -10.43
C GLY A 33 16.29 -8.28 -9.40
N THR A 34 16.17 -7.23 -8.57
CA THR A 34 15.18 -7.15 -7.50
C THR A 34 14.20 -6.01 -7.76
N PRO A 35 12.88 -6.25 -7.70
CA PRO A 35 11.90 -5.17 -7.80
C PRO A 35 12.11 -4.15 -6.67
N ARG A 36 12.15 -2.88 -7.03
CA ARG A 36 12.41 -1.80 -6.06
C ARG A 36 11.29 -0.79 -5.97
N VAL A 37 10.76 -0.36 -7.11
CA VAL A 37 9.69 0.61 -7.17
C VAL A 37 8.72 0.24 -8.28
N ALA A 38 7.53 0.84 -8.25
CA ALA A 38 6.57 0.71 -9.31
C ALA A 38 6.17 2.09 -9.81
N ILE A 39 6.03 2.22 -11.12
CA ILE A 39 5.48 3.42 -11.75
C ILE A 39 4.03 3.10 -12.10
N VAL A 40 3.11 3.86 -11.52
CA VAL A 40 1.68 3.62 -11.59
C VAL A 40 1.01 4.91 -12.07
N GLU A 41 0.01 4.79 -12.92
CA GLU A 41 -0.79 5.95 -13.34
C GLU A 41 -1.43 6.59 -12.10
N TYR A 42 -1.46 7.93 -12.04
CA TYR A 42 -1.80 8.65 -10.82
C TYR A 42 -3.21 8.35 -10.31
N GLY A 43 -4.19 8.26 -11.19
CA GLY A 43 -5.56 7.91 -10.79
C GLY A 43 -5.65 6.52 -10.17
N ARG A 44 -4.90 5.57 -10.71
CA ARG A 44 -4.80 4.23 -10.14
C ARG A 44 -4.13 4.26 -8.77
N TYR A 45 -3.05 5.02 -8.62
CA TYR A 45 -2.38 5.21 -7.34
C TYR A 45 -3.37 5.76 -6.29
N ARG A 46 -4.13 6.78 -6.65
CA ARG A 46 -5.15 7.36 -5.77
C ARG A 46 -6.18 6.33 -5.33
N ARG A 47 -6.67 5.51 -6.26
CA ARG A 47 -7.63 4.44 -5.94
C ARG A 47 -7.04 3.39 -5.00
N LEU A 48 -5.77 3.03 -5.19
CA LEU A 48 -5.08 2.09 -4.31
C LEU A 48 -4.91 2.65 -2.91
N VAL A 49 -4.52 3.90 -2.78
CA VAL A 49 -4.39 4.58 -1.49
C VAL A 49 -5.74 4.67 -0.78
N GLU A 50 -6.79 5.05 -1.50
CA GLU A 50 -8.14 5.13 -0.93
C GLU A 50 -8.66 3.77 -0.48
N ALA A 51 -8.38 2.72 -1.24
CA ALA A 51 -8.74 1.35 -0.87
C ALA A 51 -8.00 0.90 0.40
N GLU A 52 -6.72 1.22 0.51
CA GLU A 52 -5.94 0.93 1.72
C GLU A 52 -6.49 1.65 2.94
N GLN A 53 -6.82 2.93 2.80
CA GLN A 53 -7.41 3.73 3.87
C GLN A 53 -8.77 3.18 4.30
N ALA A 54 -9.61 2.77 3.34
CA ALA A 54 -10.91 2.17 3.63
C ALA A 54 -10.76 0.86 4.39
N LEU A 55 -9.81 0.02 3.98
CA LEU A 55 -9.52 -1.25 4.65
C LEU A 55 -9.04 -1.00 6.09
N LEU A 56 -8.16 -0.04 6.28
CA LEU A 56 -7.67 0.33 7.60
C LEU A 56 -8.79 0.82 8.51
N ARG A 57 -9.68 1.65 7.98
CA ARG A 57 -10.87 2.11 8.74
C ARG A 57 -11.76 0.94 9.16
N THR A 58 -12.01 0.01 8.26
CA THR A 58 -12.82 -1.19 8.54
C THR A 58 -12.19 -2.00 9.68
N ARG A 59 -10.88 -2.23 9.62
CA ARG A 59 -10.16 -2.96 10.66
C ARG A 59 -10.20 -2.26 12.01
N LEU A 60 -10.08 -0.93 12.02
CA LEU A 60 -10.19 -0.15 13.25
C LEU A 60 -11.59 -0.23 13.83
N GLN A 61 -12.62 -0.17 13.01
CA GLN A 61 -14.02 -0.31 13.44
C GLN A 61 -14.27 -1.70 14.01
N GLU A 62 -13.81 -2.75 13.38
CA GLU A 62 -13.93 -4.13 13.85
C GLU A 62 -13.20 -4.30 15.18
N ALA A 63 -11.99 -3.81 15.31
CA ALA A 63 -11.22 -3.86 16.56
C ALA A 63 -11.94 -3.11 17.68
N SER A 64 -12.48 -1.94 17.39
CA SER A 64 -13.23 -1.14 18.35
C SER A 64 -14.52 -1.84 18.81
N ALA A 65 -15.28 -2.41 17.88
CA ALA A 65 -16.49 -3.15 18.17
C ALA A 65 -16.19 -4.38 19.04
N THR A 66 -15.13 -5.11 18.71
CA THR A 66 -14.70 -6.28 19.49
C THR A 66 -14.26 -5.87 20.90
N ALA A 67 -13.51 -4.80 21.01
CA ALA A 67 -13.06 -4.26 22.28
C ALA A 67 -14.24 -3.82 23.16
N SER A 68 -15.20 -3.14 22.56
CA SER A 68 -16.44 -2.72 23.25
C SER A 68 -17.27 -3.89 23.74
N ALA A 69 -17.34 -4.95 22.95
CA ALA A 69 -18.10 -6.15 23.30
C ALA A 69 -17.42 -6.96 24.41
N ARG A 70 -16.11 -6.96 24.48
CA ARG A 70 -15.34 -7.78 25.43
C ARG A 70 -15.07 -7.10 26.76
N ALA A 71 -14.84 -5.82 26.75
CA ALA A 71 -14.43 -5.11 27.95
C ALA A 71 -14.83 -3.65 27.87
N ALA A 72 -15.89 -3.30 28.58
CA ALA A 72 -16.22 -1.90 28.83
C ALA A 72 -15.15 -1.17 29.65
N HIS A 73 -13.98 -1.75 29.83
CA HIS A 73 -12.92 -1.29 30.73
C HIS A 73 -11.56 -1.04 30.07
N LEU A 74 -11.50 -0.97 28.74
CA LEU A 74 -10.26 -0.65 28.07
C LEU A 74 -9.85 0.80 28.37
N THR A 75 -8.58 0.96 28.76
CA THR A 75 -7.99 2.29 28.94
C THR A 75 -7.70 2.94 27.60
N ASP A 76 -7.52 4.26 27.59
CA ASP A 76 -7.13 4.99 26.39
C ASP A 76 -5.82 4.45 25.79
N GLY A 77 -4.88 4.08 26.66
CA GLY A 77 -3.62 3.47 26.22
C GLY A 77 -3.81 2.14 25.52
N GLU A 78 -4.72 1.31 26.00
CA GLU A 78 -5.04 0.03 25.35
C GLU A 78 -5.73 0.21 24.02
N VAL A 79 -6.57 1.24 23.89
CA VAL A 79 -7.19 1.60 22.60
C VAL A 79 -6.13 2.07 21.61
N GLU A 80 -5.18 2.90 22.06
CA GLU A 80 -4.06 3.34 21.22
C GLU A 80 -3.20 2.17 20.76
N GLU A 81 -2.95 1.19 21.62
CA GLU A 81 -2.26 -0.03 21.26
C GLU A 81 -2.96 -0.80 20.16
N LEU A 82 -4.29 -0.92 20.23
CA LEU A 82 -5.07 -1.57 19.20
C LEU A 82 -4.98 -0.82 17.87
N ILE A 83 -4.99 0.50 17.90
CA ILE A 83 -4.84 1.33 16.70
C ILE A 83 -3.46 1.12 16.06
N GLU A 84 -2.40 1.13 16.87
CA GLU A 84 -1.05 0.89 16.39
C GLU A 84 -0.88 -0.51 15.81
N ARG A 85 -1.49 -1.50 16.43
CA ARG A 85 -1.48 -2.86 15.93
C ARG A 85 -2.17 -2.98 14.57
N ALA A 86 -3.31 -2.33 14.41
CA ALA A 86 -4.04 -2.29 13.14
C ALA A 86 -3.21 -1.62 12.04
N ARG A 87 -2.52 -0.54 12.36
CA ARG A 87 -1.60 0.13 11.43
C ARG A 87 -0.43 -0.75 11.05
N SER A 88 0.16 -1.44 12.01
CA SER A 88 1.28 -2.36 11.76
C SER A 88 0.86 -3.51 10.85
N GLU A 89 -0.31 -4.10 11.07
CA GLU A 89 -0.83 -5.16 10.22
C GLU A 89 -1.08 -4.68 8.79
N ALA A 90 -1.68 -3.51 8.63
CA ALA A 90 -1.90 -2.91 7.32
C ALA A 90 -0.58 -2.60 6.60
N HIS A 91 0.43 -2.15 7.34
CA HIS A 91 1.76 -1.87 6.80
C HIS A 91 2.50 -3.14 6.38
N LEU A 92 2.35 -4.22 7.14
CA LEU A 92 2.97 -5.51 6.83
C LEU A 92 2.37 -6.17 5.58
N GLU A 93 1.15 -5.87 5.22
CA GLU A 93 0.51 -6.35 4.00
C GLU A 93 1.06 -5.67 2.75
N THR A 94 1.69 -4.52 2.89
CA THR A 94 2.36 -3.85 1.78
C THR A 94 3.73 -4.49 1.60
N PRO A 95 4.04 -5.04 0.40
CA PRO A 95 5.34 -5.66 0.19
C PRO A 95 6.45 -4.64 0.43
N ALA A 96 7.26 -4.87 1.44
CA ALA A 96 8.47 -4.11 1.67
C ALA A 96 9.52 -4.59 0.69
N THR A 97 10.02 -3.72 -0.11
CA THR A 97 11.07 -4.05 -1.08
C THR A 97 12.42 -3.58 -0.59
#